data_50609251ae803e6c833d97d768e176a5
#
_entry.id   50609251ae803e6c833d97d768e176a5
#
_cell.length_a   1.000
_cell.length_b   1.000
_cell.length_c   1.000
_cell.angle_alpha   90.00
_cell.angle_beta   90.00
_cell.angle_gamma   90.00
#
_symmetry.space_group_name_H-M   'P 1'
#
loop_
_entity.id
_entity.type
_entity.pdbx_description
1 polymer ?
#
loop_
_entity_poly.entity_id
_entity_poly.type
_entity_poly.pdbx_seq_one_letter_code
_entity_poly.pdbx_strand_id
1 'polypeptide(L)'
;MDMNINLDNDHLTQYAIQQSLEASDQSTRCNESILPLSQENRQIVKAIRQGEICELQKLIKHKFALDEADEKGWFPLHEAAAQPVQQVLEIVLDSSYKTIWQQKTEDGESPLTLAAGAGILGNVQALLEKRICPNLTNNKGETPLLIGGNIHAQADDGASVLLEAAEGGNPDCITVLLEYGAKPNEPDNAGHLPIHRAAQEGHYLALKLLIPVTRKCAIKKSGINPIHLAADNGSTQCLELLIESGFDVNAVMNEEIAATYDDKRRTALYIAVSNNDVACTELLLRGSARQNQDPLSCLLVAVRAGNHELVRLLLRYGANVNSYFTLINDTQFPTAIQYAVHDEMMLRLLLNNGYDVPMCFDCIHTDSLGRFHLHPVIESKSYITSFCEFITVQWMSHSVGRVVRVLIDYVDYVSFCVKLKPVLEKQREWPEICHIMENPRLLKHLCRLKIRKSMGQRQLQDPTCLALLPLPPALVDYLLYKEYDLYGRGLDPLC
;
A
#
# COMPACT_ATOMS: atom_id res chain seq x y z
N MET A 1 -1.34 -15.22 33.87
CA MET A 1 -0.30 -14.29 33.39
C MET A 1 -0.97 -13.47 32.32
N ASP A 2 -1.75 -12.52 32.85
CA ASP A 2 -2.45 -11.53 32.05
C ASP A 2 -1.60 -10.28 32.02
N MET A 3 -1.51 -9.67 30.89
CA MET A 3 -1.37 -8.23 30.67
C MET A 3 -0.73 -8.00 29.29
N ASN A 4 -1.55 -7.60 28.36
CA ASN A 4 -1.24 -6.54 27.37
C ASN A 4 -2.29 -6.53 26.24
N ILE A 5 -3.45 -6.01 26.56
CA ILE A 5 -4.41 -5.53 25.54
C ILE A 5 -5.03 -4.28 26.18
N ASN A 6 -4.39 -3.12 26.04
CA ASN A 6 -5.02 -1.82 26.30
C ASN A 6 -4.11 -0.62 25.99
N LEU A 7 -3.22 -0.68 25.03
CA LEU A 7 -2.33 0.46 24.72
C LEU A 7 -2.69 1.23 23.45
N ASP A 8 -3.49 0.67 22.54
CA ASP A 8 -3.78 1.35 21.26
C ASP A 8 -5.01 2.28 21.31
N ASN A 9 -5.97 2.03 22.19
CA ASN A 9 -7.13 2.93 22.35
C ASN A 9 -6.79 4.26 23.03
N ASP A 10 -5.75 4.32 23.86
CA ASP A 10 -5.35 5.56 24.50
C ASP A 10 -4.72 6.59 23.55
N HIS A 11 -4.08 6.13 22.47
CA HIS A 11 -3.43 7.02 21.50
C HIS A 11 -4.42 7.73 20.59
N LEU A 12 -5.47 7.06 20.15
CA LEU A 12 -6.50 7.66 19.29
C LEU A 12 -7.37 8.65 20.08
N THR A 13 -7.69 8.32 21.31
CA THR A 13 -8.42 9.22 22.21
C THR A 13 -7.58 10.46 22.57
N GLN A 14 -6.28 10.27 22.83
CA GLN A 14 -5.36 11.39 23.04
C GLN A 14 -5.14 12.23 21.78
N TYR A 15 -5.12 11.62 20.60
CA TYR A 15 -4.94 12.34 19.33
C TYR A 15 -6.17 13.20 19.00
N ALA A 16 -7.38 12.69 19.21
CA ALA A 16 -8.62 13.45 19.05
C ALA A 16 -8.70 14.63 20.04
N ILE A 17 -8.27 14.41 21.28
CA ILE A 17 -8.19 15.46 22.32
C ILE A 17 -7.07 16.47 21.94
N GLN A 18 -5.94 16.02 21.43
CA GLN A 18 -4.82 16.86 21.03
C GLN A 18 -5.17 17.74 19.82
N GLN A 19 -5.84 17.20 18.80
CA GLN A 19 -6.34 17.99 17.66
C GLN A 19 -7.39 19.01 18.09
N SER A 20 -8.24 18.65 19.04
CA SER A 20 -9.21 19.60 19.63
C SER A 20 -8.53 20.75 20.37
N LEU A 21 -7.36 20.51 20.96
CA LEU A 21 -6.57 21.52 21.68
C LEU A 21 -5.73 22.39 20.72
N GLU A 22 -5.21 21.82 19.63
CA GLU A 22 -4.38 22.55 18.65
C GLU A 22 -5.22 23.42 17.69
N ALA A 23 -6.48 23.04 17.42
CA ALA A 23 -7.42 23.87 16.69
C ALA A 23 -7.86 25.14 17.45
N SER A 24 -7.59 25.21 18.77
CA SER A 24 -7.98 26.35 19.60
C SER A 24 -7.09 27.60 19.46
N ASP A 25 -5.94 27.49 18.79
CA ASP A 25 -4.97 28.59 18.71
C ASP A 25 -5.04 29.45 17.41
N GLN A 26 -5.94 29.17 16.47
CA GLN A 26 -5.97 29.86 15.17
C GLN A 26 -7.31 30.48 14.74
N SER A 27 -8.11 31.06 15.60
CA SER A 27 -9.12 31.99 15.13
C SER A 27 -9.46 33.11 16.12
N THR A 28 -8.67 34.14 16.11
CA THR A 28 -9.08 35.46 16.58
C THR A 28 -9.79 36.21 15.44
N ARG A 29 -11.12 36.42 15.57
CA ARG A 29 -11.90 37.61 15.23
C ARG A 29 -13.37 37.31 15.00
N CYS A 30 -14.19 37.58 15.97
CA CYS A 30 -15.39 38.44 15.83
C CYS A 30 -15.96 38.70 17.22
N ASN A 31 -16.10 39.98 17.58
CA ASN A 31 -16.64 40.44 18.84
C ASN A 31 -18.17 40.24 18.90
N GLU A 32 -18.63 39.32 19.70
CA GLU A 32 -19.83 39.44 20.48
C GLU A 32 -19.48 39.02 21.91
N SER A 33 -19.90 39.82 22.91
CA SER A 33 -19.53 39.70 24.31
C SER A 33 -20.02 38.39 24.92
N ILE A 34 -19.23 37.33 24.77
CA ILE A 34 -19.44 36.03 25.43
C ILE A 34 -19.03 36.22 26.89
N LEU A 35 -19.98 36.06 27.80
CA LEU A 35 -19.72 36.05 29.25
C LEU A 35 -18.73 34.87 29.51
N PRO A 36 -17.69 35.10 30.32
CA PRO A 36 -16.75 34.01 30.64
C PRO A 36 -17.49 32.91 31.38
N LEU A 37 -17.23 31.64 30.95
CA LEU A 37 -17.73 30.43 31.63
C LEU A 37 -17.59 30.53 33.15
N SER A 38 -18.60 30.08 33.89
CA SER A 38 -18.56 30.05 35.35
C SER A 38 -17.40 29.16 35.83
N GLN A 39 -16.96 29.41 37.07
CA GLN A 39 -15.90 28.58 37.66
C GLN A 39 -16.40 27.15 37.87
N GLU A 40 -17.67 26.99 38.16
CA GLU A 40 -18.38 25.73 38.34
C GLU A 40 -18.40 24.91 37.02
N ASN A 41 -18.70 25.53 35.88
CA ASN A 41 -18.66 24.86 34.55
C ASN A 41 -17.27 24.31 34.26
N ARG A 42 -16.21 25.10 34.45
CA ARG A 42 -14.83 24.65 34.25
C ARG A 42 -14.43 23.47 35.13
N GLN A 43 -14.90 23.45 36.37
CA GLN A 43 -14.65 22.34 37.31
C GLN A 43 -15.42 21.09 36.86
N ILE A 44 -16.67 21.22 36.41
CA ILE A 44 -17.49 20.12 35.88
C ILE A 44 -16.83 19.52 34.66
N VAL A 45 -16.46 20.35 33.66
CA VAL A 45 -15.78 19.88 32.43
C VAL A 45 -14.46 19.18 32.77
N LYS A 46 -13.69 19.72 33.72
CA LYS A 46 -12.46 19.07 34.17
C LYS A 46 -12.73 17.68 34.81
N ALA A 47 -13.73 17.59 35.69
CA ALA A 47 -14.10 16.31 36.30
C ALA A 47 -14.61 15.30 35.29
N ILE A 48 -15.36 15.74 34.28
CA ILE A 48 -15.80 14.92 33.15
C ILE A 48 -14.57 14.37 32.37
N ARG A 49 -13.65 15.23 31.94
CA ARG A 49 -12.45 14.84 31.18
C ARG A 49 -11.55 13.88 31.97
N GLN A 50 -11.50 13.98 33.29
CA GLN A 50 -10.73 13.11 34.17
C GLN A 50 -11.48 11.83 34.57
N GLY A 51 -12.77 11.71 34.25
CA GLY A 51 -13.60 10.57 34.65
C GLY A 51 -13.85 10.47 36.15
N GLU A 52 -13.73 11.58 36.90
CA GLU A 52 -13.83 11.62 38.34
C GLU A 52 -15.29 11.67 38.82
N ILE A 53 -15.91 10.51 38.94
CA ILE A 53 -17.32 10.34 39.28
C ILE A 53 -17.67 11.01 40.63
N CYS A 54 -16.85 10.83 41.67
CA CYS A 54 -17.10 11.37 42.98
C CYS A 54 -17.09 12.91 43.04
N GLU A 55 -16.19 13.54 42.30
CA GLU A 55 -16.13 15.01 42.22
C GLU A 55 -17.27 15.54 41.34
N LEU A 56 -17.57 14.86 40.23
CA LEU A 56 -18.69 15.22 39.38
C LEU A 56 -20.01 15.21 40.17
N GLN A 57 -20.30 14.19 40.97
CA GLN A 57 -21.49 14.09 41.80
C GLN A 57 -21.64 15.23 42.82
N LYS A 58 -20.54 15.80 43.28
CA LYS A 58 -20.57 16.98 44.19
C LYS A 58 -20.89 18.28 43.45
N LEU A 59 -20.33 18.42 42.22
CA LEU A 59 -20.44 19.63 41.40
C LEU A 59 -21.79 19.77 40.71
N ILE A 60 -22.47 18.69 40.40
CA ILE A 60 -23.79 18.63 39.71
C ILE A 60 -24.91 19.39 40.46
N LYS A 61 -24.72 19.71 41.74
CA LYS A 61 -25.66 20.56 42.49
C LYS A 61 -25.85 21.92 41.81
N HIS A 62 -24.90 22.38 41.04
CA HIS A 62 -24.94 23.63 40.27
C HIS A 62 -25.47 23.40 38.85
N LYS A 63 -26.77 23.07 38.73
CA LYS A 63 -27.39 22.67 37.43
C LYS A 63 -27.26 23.72 36.33
N PHE A 64 -27.21 25.01 36.67
CA PHE A 64 -27.04 26.08 35.71
C PHE A 64 -25.68 25.98 34.93
N ALA A 65 -24.65 25.49 35.58
CA ALA A 65 -23.34 25.32 34.99
C ALA A 65 -23.28 24.20 33.93
N LEU A 66 -24.27 23.30 33.89
CA LEU A 66 -24.43 22.28 32.86
C LEU A 66 -25.04 22.84 31.56
N ASP A 67 -25.68 24.01 31.63
CA ASP A 67 -26.34 24.66 30.50
C ASP A 67 -25.47 25.78 29.89
N GLU A 68 -24.25 25.96 30.34
CA GLU A 68 -23.29 26.88 29.76
C GLU A 68 -22.48 26.19 28.64
N ALA A 69 -22.48 26.79 27.45
CA ALA A 69 -21.63 26.35 26.33
C ALA A 69 -20.35 27.18 26.28
N ASP A 70 -19.27 26.56 25.86
CA ASP A 70 -18.02 27.26 25.56
C ASP A 70 -18.09 28.05 24.23
N GLU A 71 -17.00 28.71 23.87
CA GLU A 71 -16.86 29.50 22.67
C GLU A 71 -17.07 28.68 21.36
N LYS A 72 -17.01 27.37 21.41
CA LYS A 72 -17.25 26.42 20.31
C LYS A 72 -18.64 25.77 20.38
N GLY A 73 -19.51 26.24 21.27
CA GLY A 73 -20.84 25.66 21.48
C GLY A 73 -20.84 24.33 22.22
N TRP A 74 -19.73 23.94 22.87
CA TRP A 74 -19.65 22.70 23.64
C TRP A 74 -20.27 22.89 25.03
N PHE A 75 -21.31 22.09 25.30
CA PHE A 75 -21.86 21.92 26.65
C PHE A 75 -21.11 20.79 27.40
N PRO A 76 -21.15 20.74 28.74
CA PRO A 76 -20.63 19.60 29.48
C PRO A 76 -21.15 18.23 29.00
N LEU A 77 -22.36 18.21 28.44
CA LEU A 77 -22.95 16.99 27.87
C LEU A 77 -22.19 16.49 26.62
N HIS A 78 -21.67 17.38 25.78
CA HIS A 78 -20.85 17.02 24.63
C HIS A 78 -19.54 16.34 25.09
N GLU A 79 -18.88 16.91 26.09
CA GLU A 79 -17.68 16.32 26.68
C GLU A 79 -17.95 14.95 27.30
N ALA A 80 -19.09 14.82 28.04
CA ALA A 80 -19.47 13.56 28.64
C ALA A 80 -19.82 12.48 27.60
N ALA A 81 -20.40 12.86 26.47
CA ALA A 81 -20.73 11.95 25.38
C ALA A 81 -19.48 11.37 24.70
N ALA A 82 -18.39 12.15 24.64
CA ALA A 82 -17.11 11.74 24.07
C ALA A 82 -16.21 10.97 25.07
N GLN A 83 -16.61 10.82 26.35
CA GLN A 83 -15.84 10.13 27.38
C GLN A 83 -16.12 8.62 27.42
N PRO A 84 -15.10 7.75 27.63
CA PRO A 84 -15.28 6.30 27.66
C PRO A 84 -16.05 5.80 28.91
N VAL A 85 -16.18 6.62 29.96
CA VAL A 85 -16.82 6.22 31.22
C VAL A 85 -18.32 6.51 31.15
N GLN A 86 -19.13 5.51 30.81
CA GLN A 86 -20.59 5.63 30.63
C GLN A 86 -21.28 6.28 31.87
N GLN A 87 -20.85 5.97 33.09
CA GLN A 87 -21.41 6.53 34.30
C GLN A 87 -21.31 8.07 34.38
N VAL A 88 -20.25 8.64 33.78
CA VAL A 88 -20.08 10.10 33.68
C VAL A 88 -21.18 10.71 32.81
N LEU A 89 -21.46 10.10 31.67
CA LEU A 89 -22.53 10.54 30.78
C LEU A 89 -23.91 10.42 31.44
N GLU A 90 -24.22 9.29 32.09
CA GLU A 90 -25.50 9.07 32.74
C GLU A 90 -25.77 10.12 33.83
N ILE A 91 -24.75 10.44 34.62
CA ILE A 91 -24.83 11.45 35.69
C ILE A 91 -25.11 12.84 35.11
N VAL A 92 -24.43 13.22 34.02
CA VAL A 92 -24.64 14.50 33.34
C VAL A 92 -26.02 14.57 32.70
N LEU A 93 -26.47 13.51 32.03
CA LEU A 93 -27.79 13.40 31.41
C LEU A 93 -28.94 13.56 32.46
N ASP A 94 -28.82 12.89 33.60
CA ASP A 94 -29.85 12.94 34.63
C ASP A 94 -29.92 14.31 35.34
N SER A 95 -28.85 15.06 35.27
CA SER A 95 -28.73 16.35 35.95
C SER A 95 -28.96 17.54 35.01
N SER A 96 -28.82 17.37 33.70
CA SER A 96 -29.00 18.41 32.70
C SER A 96 -30.45 18.58 32.25
N TYR A 97 -30.78 19.76 31.72
CA TYR A 97 -32.11 20.02 31.17
C TYR A 97 -32.29 19.35 29.80
N LYS A 98 -33.50 18.90 29.48
CA LYS A 98 -33.79 18.25 28.17
C LYS A 98 -33.55 19.13 26.99
N THR A 99 -33.54 20.44 27.19
CA THR A 99 -33.27 21.44 26.12
C THR A 99 -31.88 21.34 25.51
N ILE A 100 -30.89 20.89 26.31
CA ILE A 100 -29.50 20.78 25.83
C ILE A 100 -29.19 19.42 25.19
N TRP A 101 -30.04 18.42 25.34
CA TRP A 101 -29.78 17.07 24.85
C TRP A 101 -29.65 16.97 23.31
N GLN A 102 -30.21 17.95 22.58
CA GLN A 102 -30.17 18.02 21.13
C GLN A 102 -29.44 19.26 20.62
N GLN A 103 -28.77 20.01 21.49
CA GLN A 103 -27.96 21.15 21.08
C GLN A 103 -26.77 20.68 20.27
N LYS A 104 -26.35 21.53 19.36
CA LYS A 104 -25.21 21.26 18.47
C LYS A 104 -24.07 22.20 18.80
N THR A 105 -22.86 21.74 18.63
CA THR A 105 -21.65 22.56 18.62
C THR A 105 -21.62 23.48 17.40
N GLU A 106 -20.66 24.40 17.27
CA GLU A 106 -20.44 25.19 16.07
C GLU A 106 -20.19 24.35 14.84
N ASP A 107 -19.56 23.15 15.00
CA ASP A 107 -19.35 22.17 13.92
C ASP A 107 -20.61 21.38 13.59
N GLY A 108 -21.71 21.62 14.28
CA GLY A 108 -22.99 20.93 14.11
C GLY A 108 -23.07 19.59 14.82
N GLU A 109 -22.07 19.22 15.64
CA GLU A 109 -22.03 17.96 16.36
C GLU A 109 -23.03 17.93 17.51
N SER A 110 -23.83 16.87 17.61
CA SER A 110 -24.69 16.60 18.76
C SER A 110 -23.99 15.66 19.75
N PRO A 111 -24.46 15.53 21.01
CA PRO A 111 -23.90 14.54 21.93
C PRO A 111 -23.91 13.12 21.35
N LEU A 112 -24.90 12.81 20.54
CA LEU A 112 -25.03 11.50 19.92
C LEU A 112 -24.05 11.27 18.76
N THR A 113 -23.76 12.32 17.93
CA THR A 113 -22.73 12.24 16.89
C THR A 113 -21.34 12.07 17.51
N LEU A 114 -21.07 12.76 18.62
CA LEU A 114 -19.79 12.63 19.32
C LEU A 114 -19.60 11.23 19.95
N ALA A 115 -20.65 10.69 20.60
CA ALA A 115 -20.59 9.33 21.14
C ALA A 115 -20.41 8.27 20.05
N ALA A 116 -21.06 8.47 18.89
CA ALA A 116 -20.95 7.59 17.74
C ALA A 116 -19.55 7.68 17.11
N GLY A 117 -19.02 8.90 16.90
CA GLY A 117 -17.68 9.12 16.36
C GLY A 117 -16.57 8.61 17.29
N ALA A 118 -16.77 8.65 18.60
CA ALA A 118 -15.87 8.08 19.59
C ALA A 118 -16.00 6.54 19.71
N GLY A 119 -16.99 5.91 19.05
CA GLY A 119 -17.20 4.46 19.08
C GLY A 119 -17.65 3.91 20.45
N ILE A 120 -18.24 4.76 21.32
CA ILE A 120 -18.60 4.36 22.69
C ILE A 120 -20.04 3.85 22.72
N LEU A 121 -20.23 2.56 22.47
CA LEU A 121 -21.54 1.92 22.37
C LEU A 121 -22.43 2.19 23.60
N GLY A 122 -21.87 2.10 24.81
CA GLY A 122 -22.62 2.38 26.05
C GLY A 122 -23.20 3.78 26.09
N ASN A 123 -22.44 4.79 25.62
CA ASN A 123 -22.90 6.17 25.56
C ASN A 123 -23.99 6.36 24.49
N VAL A 124 -23.81 5.73 23.33
CA VAL A 124 -24.83 5.73 22.29
C VAL A 124 -26.14 5.15 22.80
N GLN A 125 -26.12 3.99 23.47
CA GLN A 125 -27.29 3.36 24.09
C GLN A 125 -27.95 4.27 25.11
N ALA A 126 -27.18 4.83 26.05
CA ALA A 126 -27.71 5.73 27.10
C ALA A 126 -28.40 6.98 26.51
N LEU A 127 -27.81 7.56 25.46
CA LEU A 127 -28.40 8.72 24.77
C LEU A 127 -29.70 8.36 24.03
N LEU A 128 -29.76 7.19 23.42
CA LEU A 128 -30.96 6.69 22.71
C LEU A 128 -32.09 6.33 23.68
N GLU A 129 -31.80 5.73 24.82
CA GLU A 129 -32.77 5.46 25.87
C GLU A 129 -33.45 6.73 26.37
N LYS A 130 -32.76 7.85 26.39
CA LYS A 130 -33.31 9.18 26.69
C LYS A 130 -34.09 9.80 25.53
N ARG A 131 -34.27 9.07 24.40
CA ARG A 131 -34.99 9.51 23.20
C ARG A 131 -34.41 10.77 22.55
N ILE A 132 -33.10 10.92 22.57
CA ILE A 132 -32.42 11.95 21.78
C ILE A 132 -32.66 11.66 20.30
N CYS A 133 -32.95 12.71 19.51
CA CYS A 133 -33.32 12.52 18.12
C CYS A 133 -32.17 11.90 17.32
N PRO A 134 -32.41 10.76 16.71
CA PRO A 134 -31.38 10.00 16.02
C PRO A 134 -31.01 10.53 14.62
N ASN A 135 -31.77 11.45 14.10
CA ASN A 135 -31.60 11.97 12.71
C ASN A 135 -31.01 13.39 12.68
N LEU A 136 -30.38 13.84 13.77
CA LEU A 136 -29.65 15.12 13.76
C LEU A 136 -28.39 14.98 12.91
N THR A 137 -28.24 15.85 11.92
CA THR A 137 -27.02 15.92 11.08
C THR A 137 -26.07 16.98 11.60
N ASN A 138 -24.76 16.75 11.48
CA ASN A 138 -23.76 17.79 11.67
C ASN A 138 -23.70 18.74 10.45
N ASN A 139 -22.77 19.70 10.43
CA ASN A 139 -22.61 20.65 9.32
C ASN A 139 -22.09 20.00 8.01
N LYS A 140 -21.65 18.74 8.06
CA LYS A 140 -21.26 17.96 6.88
C LYS A 140 -22.40 17.06 6.35
N GLY A 141 -23.59 17.15 6.95
CA GLY A 141 -24.71 16.27 6.62
C GLY A 141 -24.66 14.88 7.24
N GLU A 142 -23.67 14.60 8.08
CA GLU A 142 -23.48 13.29 8.72
C GLU A 142 -24.48 13.09 9.86
N THR A 143 -25.14 11.92 9.89
CA THR A 143 -26.04 11.56 11.00
C THR A 143 -25.30 10.81 12.08
N PRO A 144 -25.76 10.88 13.36
CA PRO A 144 -25.19 10.04 14.41
C PRO A 144 -25.45 8.56 14.11
N LEU A 145 -24.59 7.73 14.59
CA LEU A 145 -24.75 6.28 14.57
C LEU A 145 -25.86 5.88 15.54
N LEU A 146 -27.02 5.45 15.04
CA LEU A 146 -28.24 5.31 15.83
C LEU A 146 -28.73 3.90 15.96
N ILE A 147 -28.63 3.38 17.19
CA ILE A 147 -29.48 2.27 17.62
C ILE A 147 -30.89 2.83 17.87
N GLY A 148 -31.83 2.53 16.97
CA GLY A 148 -33.21 3.00 17.02
C GLY A 148 -33.55 4.24 16.21
N GLY A 149 -32.57 4.84 15.48
CA GLY A 149 -32.80 5.87 14.50
C GLY A 149 -32.87 5.36 13.06
N ASN A 150 -32.65 6.25 12.10
CA ASN A 150 -32.63 5.84 10.69
C ASN A 150 -31.27 5.24 10.32
N ILE A 151 -31.10 3.93 10.52
CA ILE A 151 -29.88 3.19 10.15
C ILE A 151 -29.60 3.21 8.63
N HIS A 152 -30.53 3.69 7.82
CA HIS A 152 -30.40 3.90 6.38
C HIS A 152 -30.12 5.34 6.02
N ALA A 153 -29.81 6.20 7.02
CA ALA A 153 -29.36 7.56 6.74
C ALA A 153 -28.05 7.54 5.96
N GLN A 154 -27.90 8.51 5.09
CA GLN A 154 -26.68 8.72 4.29
C GLN A 154 -26.22 10.15 4.48
N ALA A 155 -24.91 10.36 4.52
CA ALA A 155 -24.28 11.66 4.48
C ALA A 155 -24.37 12.27 3.07
N ASP A 156 -23.93 13.51 2.89
CA ASP A 156 -24.01 14.22 1.60
C ASP A 156 -23.18 13.54 0.49
N ASP A 157 -22.12 12.83 0.87
CA ASP A 157 -21.28 12.00 -0.02
C ASP A 157 -21.86 10.61 -0.29
N GLY A 158 -23.05 10.32 0.24
CA GLY A 158 -23.70 9.01 0.12
C GLY A 158 -23.21 7.96 1.11
N ALA A 159 -22.29 8.31 2.02
CA ALA A 159 -21.80 7.37 3.03
C ALA A 159 -22.93 6.93 3.95
N SER A 160 -23.10 5.62 4.09
CA SER A 160 -24.06 5.04 5.04
C SER A 160 -23.45 4.96 6.43
N VAL A 161 -24.31 4.90 7.45
CA VAL A 161 -23.89 4.72 8.85
C VAL A 161 -22.99 3.50 9.03
N LEU A 162 -23.25 2.42 8.30
CA LEU A 162 -22.41 1.22 8.32
C LEU A 162 -21.06 1.45 7.65
N LEU A 163 -20.99 2.29 6.62
CA LEU A 163 -19.74 2.64 5.95
C LEU A 163 -18.83 3.43 6.88
N GLU A 164 -19.39 4.45 7.57
CA GLU A 164 -18.68 5.22 8.60
C GLU A 164 -18.20 4.33 9.77
N ALA A 165 -19.05 3.40 10.24
CA ALA A 165 -18.67 2.44 11.26
C ALA A 165 -17.52 1.51 10.81
N ALA A 166 -17.50 1.16 9.53
CA ALA A 166 -16.44 0.34 8.94
C ALA A 166 -15.12 1.11 8.79
N GLU A 167 -15.18 2.40 8.50
CA GLU A 167 -14.04 3.32 8.49
C GLU A 167 -13.47 3.52 9.90
N GLY A 168 -14.33 3.69 10.90
CA GLY A 168 -13.91 3.76 12.31
C GLY A 168 -13.47 2.45 12.94
N GLY A 169 -13.72 1.33 12.27
CA GLY A 169 -13.21 -0.01 12.61
C GLY A 169 -13.78 -0.66 13.87
N ASN A 170 -14.83 -0.08 14.50
CA ASN A 170 -15.40 -0.63 15.72
C ASN A 170 -16.30 -1.85 15.42
N PRO A 171 -15.91 -3.09 15.82
CA PRO A 171 -16.65 -4.30 15.50
C PRO A 171 -18.01 -4.38 16.19
N ASP A 172 -18.15 -3.82 17.39
CA ASP A 172 -19.40 -3.84 18.15
C ASP A 172 -20.45 -2.96 17.46
N CYS A 173 -20.04 -1.76 17.02
CA CYS A 173 -20.92 -0.88 16.25
C CYS A 173 -21.38 -1.54 14.93
N ILE A 174 -20.48 -2.18 14.23
CA ILE A 174 -20.78 -2.88 12.98
C ILE A 174 -21.77 -4.03 13.23
N THR A 175 -21.56 -4.82 14.30
CA THR A 175 -22.42 -5.93 14.70
C THR A 175 -23.84 -5.45 14.98
N VAL A 176 -23.97 -4.43 15.83
CA VAL A 176 -25.27 -3.85 16.17
C VAL A 176 -25.97 -3.31 14.93
N LEU A 177 -25.29 -2.56 14.08
CA LEU A 177 -25.87 -2.02 12.85
C LEU A 177 -26.39 -3.12 11.92
N LEU A 178 -25.65 -4.20 11.77
CA LEU A 178 -26.05 -5.35 10.94
C LEU A 178 -27.27 -6.07 11.54
N GLU A 179 -27.33 -6.24 12.87
CA GLU A 179 -28.48 -6.83 13.58
C GLU A 179 -29.76 -6.00 13.41
N TYR A 180 -29.63 -4.68 13.37
CA TYR A 180 -30.76 -3.77 13.13
C TYR A 180 -31.06 -3.53 11.65
N GLY A 181 -30.40 -4.26 10.72
CA GLY A 181 -30.72 -4.30 9.30
C GLY A 181 -30.02 -3.24 8.44
N ALA A 182 -28.89 -2.70 8.89
CA ALA A 182 -28.04 -1.87 8.03
C ALA A 182 -27.60 -2.64 6.78
N LYS A 183 -27.55 -1.97 5.64
CA LYS A 183 -27.32 -2.62 4.35
C LYS A 183 -25.82 -2.59 3.98
N PRO A 184 -25.12 -3.73 3.99
CA PRO A 184 -23.70 -3.79 3.72
C PRO A 184 -23.34 -3.65 2.23
N ASN A 185 -24.32 -3.59 1.36
CA ASN A 185 -24.14 -3.58 -0.09
C ASN A 185 -24.59 -2.26 -0.76
N GLU A 186 -24.84 -1.22 0.01
CA GLU A 186 -25.12 0.12 -0.50
C GLU A 186 -23.81 0.89 -0.61
N PRO A 187 -23.42 1.36 -1.84
CA PRO A 187 -22.19 2.14 -2.03
C PRO A 187 -22.41 3.61 -1.67
N ASP A 188 -21.31 4.30 -1.35
CA ASP A 188 -21.24 5.76 -1.34
C ASP A 188 -21.24 6.33 -2.78
N ASN A 189 -21.18 7.66 -2.91
CA ASN A 189 -21.14 8.33 -4.23
C ASN A 189 -19.86 8.02 -5.02
N ALA A 190 -18.80 7.56 -4.37
CA ALA A 190 -17.55 7.11 -4.99
C ALA A 190 -17.59 5.62 -5.38
N GLY A 191 -18.67 4.90 -5.03
CA GLY A 191 -18.82 3.48 -5.29
C GLY A 191 -18.24 2.56 -4.21
N HIS A 192 -17.74 3.10 -3.08
CA HIS A 192 -17.20 2.27 -2.02
C HIS A 192 -18.30 1.65 -1.16
N LEU A 193 -18.08 0.40 -0.78
CA LEU A 193 -18.89 -0.34 0.18
C LEU A 193 -18.21 -0.30 1.57
N PRO A 194 -18.94 -0.60 2.66
CA PRO A 194 -18.33 -0.70 4.00
C PRO A 194 -17.10 -1.62 4.04
N ILE A 195 -17.10 -2.73 3.32
CA ILE A 195 -15.96 -3.65 3.24
C ILE A 195 -14.71 -3.00 2.62
N HIS A 196 -14.88 -2.03 1.71
CA HIS A 196 -13.77 -1.30 1.10
C HIS A 196 -13.10 -0.40 2.12
N ARG A 197 -13.88 0.35 2.92
CA ARG A 197 -13.35 1.22 3.97
C ARG A 197 -12.64 0.42 5.06
N ALA A 198 -13.24 -0.69 5.53
CA ALA A 198 -12.58 -1.57 6.50
C ALA A 198 -11.25 -2.13 5.98
N ALA A 199 -11.15 -2.45 4.68
CA ALA A 199 -9.92 -2.92 4.07
C ALA A 199 -8.87 -1.80 3.90
N GLN A 200 -9.34 -0.59 3.53
CA GLN A 200 -8.52 0.59 3.34
C GLN A 200 -7.86 1.05 4.64
N GLU A 201 -8.60 1.04 5.75
CA GLU A 201 -8.10 1.44 7.07
C GLU A 201 -7.40 0.29 7.83
N GLY A 202 -7.40 -0.92 7.26
CA GLY A 202 -6.72 -2.07 7.87
C GLY A 202 -7.45 -2.70 9.05
N HIS A 203 -8.76 -2.48 9.18
CA HIS A 203 -9.57 -2.94 10.30
C HIS A 203 -9.95 -4.42 10.16
N TYR A 204 -9.08 -5.31 10.64
CA TYR A 204 -9.23 -6.76 10.52
C TYR A 204 -10.55 -7.29 11.08
N LEU A 205 -10.97 -6.87 12.28
CA LEU A 205 -12.21 -7.35 12.91
C LEU A 205 -13.45 -6.86 12.15
N ALA A 206 -13.46 -5.61 11.72
CA ALA A 206 -14.53 -5.04 10.89
C ALA A 206 -14.63 -5.81 9.57
N LEU A 207 -13.51 -6.05 8.91
CA LEU A 207 -13.44 -6.78 7.66
C LEU A 207 -13.98 -8.22 7.82
N LYS A 208 -13.61 -8.90 8.91
CA LYS A 208 -14.08 -10.25 9.23
C LYS A 208 -15.61 -10.33 9.39
N LEU A 209 -16.24 -9.28 9.95
CA LEU A 209 -17.69 -9.19 10.10
C LEU A 209 -18.39 -8.88 8.74
N LEU A 210 -17.77 -8.07 7.89
CA LEU A 210 -18.35 -7.60 6.64
C LEU A 210 -18.24 -8.61 5.49
N ILE A 211 -17.22 -9.46 5.48
CA ILE A 211 -17.01 -10.48 4.44
C ILE A 211 -18.24 -11.37 4.22
N PRO A 212 -18.85 -12.00 5.24
CA PRO A 212 -19.97 -12.94 5.03
C PRO A 212 -21.26 -12.26 4.57
N VAL A 213 -21.43 -10.97 4.83
CA VAL A 213 -22.66 -10.21 4.52
C VAL A 213 -22.54 -9.39 3.22
N THR A 214 -21.34 -9.23 2.69
CA THR A 214 -21.10 -8.48 1.45
C THR A 214 -21.23 -9.38 0.21
N ARG A 215 -22.05 -8.97 -0.74
CA ARG A 215 -22.26 -9.72 -1.98
C ARG A 215 -21.12 -9.49 -2.97
N LYS A 216 -20.56 -10.56 -3.54
CA LYS A 216 -19.52 -10.48 -4.58
C LYS A 216 -19.95 -9.65 -5.81
N CYS A 217 -21.24 -9.63 -6.14
CA CYS A 217 -21.77 -8.81 -7.24
C CYS A 217 -21.75 -7.30 -6.92
N ALA A 218 -21.91 -6.92 -5.66
CA ALA A 218 -21.80 -5.52 -5.25
C ALA A 218 -20.35 -5.03 -5.36
N ILE A 219 -19.39 -5.83 -4.91
CA ILE A 219 -17.94 -5.56 -5.07
C ILE A 219 -17.58 -5.43 -6.56
N LYS A 220 -18.10 -6.33 -7.41
CA LYS A 220 -17.84 -6.24 -8.85
C LYS A 220 -18.41 -4.97 -9.48
N LYS A 221 -19.55 -4.47 -9.00
CA LYS A 221 -20.16 -3.22 -9.47
C LYS A 221 -19.39 -1.98 -9.03
N SER A 222 -18.73 -2.00 -7.87
CA SER A 222 -17.94 -0.87 -7.39
C SER A 222 -16.68 -0.62 -8.26
N GLY A 223 -16.25 -1.61 -9.06
CA GLY A 223 -15.08 -1.48 -9.92
C GLY A 223 -13.74 -1.62 -9.21
N ILE A 224 -13.73 -1.71 -7.89
CA ILE A 224 -12.54 -1.95 -7.05
C ILE A 224 -12.79 -3.15 -6.14
N ASN A 225 -11.74 -3.89 -5.81
CA ASN A 225 -11.84 -5.03 -4.91
C ASN A 225 -11.18 -4.66 -3.56
N PRO A 226 -11.72 -5.07 -2.40
CA PRO A 226 -11.10 -4.82 -1.11
C PRO A 226 -9.63 -5.23 -1.01
N ILE A 227 -9.22 -6.22 -1.81
CA ILE A 227 -7.83 -6.68 -1.88
C ILE A 227 -6.86 -5.59 -2.38
N HIS A 228 -7.32 -4.69 -3.26
CA HIS A 228 -6.52 -3.56 -3.74
C HIS A 228 -6.24 -2.57 -2.61
N LEU A 229 -7.28 -2.27 -1.83
CA LEU A 229 -7.22 -1.30 -0.73
C LEU A 229 -6.41 -1.85 0.46
N ALA A 230 -6.55 -3.14 0.78
CA ALA A 230 -5.73 -3.79 1.79
C ALA A 230 -4.24 -3.83 1.39
N ALA A 231 -3.94 -4.00 0.09
CA ALA A 231 -2.57 -3.93 -0.42
C ALA A 231 -2.02 -2.49 -0.45
N ASP A 232 -2.88 -1.49 -0.67
CA ASP A 232 -2.49 -0.08 -0.67
C ASP A 232 -2.16 0.41 0.74
N ASN A 233 -2.94 0.00 1.73
CA ASN A 233 -2.68 0.29 3.15
C ASN A 233 -1.51 -0.53 3.75
N GLY A 234 -1.05 -1.59 3.07
CA GLY A 234 -0.01 -2.49 3.61
C GLY A 234 -0.50 -3.41 4.73
N SER A 235 -1.81 -3.60 4.88
CA SER A 235 -2.38 -4.44 5.92
C SER A 235 -2.29 -5.93 5.57
N THR A 236 -1.21 -6.59 6.02
CA THR A 236 -0.97 -8.02 5.77
C THR A 236 -2.06 -8.91 6.35
N GLN A 237 -2.58 -8.59 7.54
CA GLN A 237 -3.65 -9.36 8.19
C GLN A 237 -4.98 -9.28 7.42
N CYS A 238 -5.35 -8.08 6.94
CA CYS A 238 -6.55 -7.92 6.12
C CYS A 238 -6.38 -8.61 4.76
N LEU A 239 -5.21 -8.51 4.17
CA LEU A 239 -4.89 -9.14 2.90
C LEU A 239 -4.96 -10.67 2.99
N GLU A 240 -4.37 -11.26 4.03
CA GLU A 240 -4.42 -12.71 4.30
C GLU A 240 -5.86 -13.18 4.50
N LEU A 241 -6.65 -12.47 5.32
CA LEU A 241 -8.06 -12.77 5.55
C LEU A 241 -8.88 -12.74 4.26
N LEU A 242 -8.66 -11.77 3.38
CA LEU A 242 -9.34 -11.68 2.09
C LEU A 242 -8.97 -12.85 1.17
N ILE A 243 -7.68 -13.20 1.09
CA ILE A 243 -7.20 -14.34 0.29
C ILE A 243 -7.81 -15.65 0.79
N GLU A 244 -7.79 -15.89 2.11
CA GLU A 244 -8.39 -17.08 2.73
C GLU A 244 -9.91 -17.15 2.53
N SER A 245 -10.57 -16.01 2.50
CA SER A 245 -12.02 -15.89 2.22
C SER A 245 -12.39 -16.07 0.74
N GLY A 246 -11.40 -16.36 -0.12
CA GLY A 246 -11.60 -16.66 -1.54
C GLY A 246 -11.88 -15.43 -2.40
N PHE A 247 -11.32 -14.28 -2.05
CA PHE A 247 -11.27 -13.13 -2.94
C PHE A 247 -10.25 -13.39 -4.06
N ASP A 248 -10.57 -12.91 -5.26
CA ASP A 248 -9.69 -13.10 -6.41
C ASP A 248 -8.45 -12.20 -6.29
N VAL A 249 -7.30 -12.82 -6.05
CA VAL A 249 -6.00 -12.15 -5.97
C VAL A 249 -5.64 -11.45 -7.28
N ASN A 250 -6.18 -11.94 -8.39
CA ASN A 250 -5.98 -11.43 -9.74
C ASN A 250 -7.09 -10.46 -10.19
N ALA A 251 -7.91 -9.99 -9.26
CA ALA A 251 -8.92 -8.99 -9.57
C ALA A 251 -8.26 -7.74 -10.17
N VAL A 252 -8.87 -7.20 -11.21
CA VAL A 252 -8.40 -6.01 -11.92
C VAL A 252 -9.38 -4.87 -11.65
N MET A 253 -8.85 -3.70 -11.30
CA MET A 253 -9.66 -2.48 -11.15
C MET A 253 -10.31 -2.10 -12.49
N ASN A 254 -11.49 -1.49 -12.41
CA ASN A 254 -12.17 -0.89 -13.55
C ASN A 254 -11.24 0.15 -14.22
N GLU A 255 -11.39 0.33 -15.54
CA GLU A 255 -10.56 1.25 -16.33
C GLU A 255 -10.74 2.71 -15.90
N GLU A 256 -11.93 3.10 -15.46
CA GLU A 256 -12.23 4.46 -14.98
C GLU A 256 -11.45 4.75 -13.70
N ILE A 257 -11.44 3.81 -12.75
CA ILE A 257 -10.67 3.94 -11.50
C ILE A 257 -9.16 3.85 -11.79
N ALA A 258 -8.73 2.89 -12.62
CA ALA A 258 -7.33 2.76 -13.00
C ALA A 258 -6.79 4.00 -13.72
N ALA A 259 -7.63 4.73 -14.45
CA ALA A 259 -7.26 5.96 -15.14
C ALA A 259 -7.01 7.17 -14.19
N THR A 260 -7.49 7.10 -12.94
CA THR A 260 -7.21 8.12 -11.92
C THR A 260 -5.76 8.07 -11.41
N TYR A 261 -5.08 6.93 -11.62
CA TYR A 261 -3.67 6.76 -11.25
C TYR A 261 -2.76 7.02 -12.46
N ASP A 262 -1.70 7.80 -12.27
CA ASP A 262 -0.75 8.17 -13.32
C ASP A 262 -0.05 6.94 -13.94
N ASP A 263 0.19 5.90 -13.15
CA ASP A 263 0.84 4.66 -13.56
C ASP A 263 -0.14 3.60 -14.11
N LYS A 264 -1.44 3.92 -14.16
CA LYS A 264 -2.51 3.03 -14.64
C LYS A 264 -2.50 1.66 -13.97
N ARG A 265 -2.20 1.63 -12.66
CA ARG A 265 -2.21 0.42 -11.84
C ARG A 265 -3.58 -0.25 -11.88
N ARG A 266 -3.60 -1.58 -11.92
CA ARG A 266 -4.85 -2.36 -12.03
C ARG A 266 -4.96 -3.49 -11.02
N THR A 267 -3.85 -3.98 -10.49
CA THR A 267 -3.83 -5.16 -9.60
C THR A 267 -3.29 -4.84 -8.21
N ALA A 268 -3.72 -5.61 -7.22
CA ALA A 268 -3.21 -5.52 -5.86
C ALA A 268 -1.69 -5.79 -5.78
N LEU A 269 -1.18 -6.70 -6.63
CA LEU A 269 0.26 -6.99 -6.68
C LEU A 269 1.06 -5.76 -7.13
N TYR A 270 0.59 -5.06 -8.16
CA TYR A 270 1.25 -3.86 -8.63
C TYR A 270 1.28 -2.77 -7.54
N ILE A 271 0.16 -2.60 -6.82
CA ILE A 271 0.05 -1.64 -5.72
C ILE A 271 1.07 -1.97 -4.62
N ALA A 272 1.11 -3.21 -4.15
CA ALA A 272 2.07 -3.63 -3.11
C ALA A 272 3.52 -3.40 -3.53
N VAL A 273 3.87 -3.72 -4.80
CA VAL A 273 5.22 -3.50 -5.34
C VAL A 273 5.54 -2.00 -5.46
N SER A 274 4.59 -1.18 -5.90
CA SER A 274 4.77 0.28 -6.00
C SER A 274 4.99 0.93 -4.64
N ASN A 275 4.35 0.38 -3.60
CA ASN A 275 4.50 0.83 -2.22
C ASN A 275 5.76 0.27 -1.53
N ASN A 276 6.58 -0.51 -2.26
CA ASN A 276 7.75 -1.21 -1.71
C ASN A 276 7.42 -2.20 -0.56
N ASP A 277 6.20 -2.70 -0.49
CA ASP A 277 5.77 -3.64 0.54
C ASP A 277 6.11 -5.08 0.19
N VAL A 278 7.17 -5.59 0.79
CA VAL A 278 7.67 -6.96 0.59
C VAL A 278 6.68 -7.98 1.14
N ALA A 279 6.09 -7.71 2.31
CA ALA A 279 5.22 -8.66 3.01
C ALA A 279 3.90 -8.87 2.25
N CYS A 280 3.23 -7.79 1.86
CA CYS A 280 2.03 -7.87 1.03
C CYS A 280 2.32 -8.48 -0.34
N THR A 281 3.46 -8.14 -0.96
CA THR A 281 3.90 -8.74 -2.23
C THR A 281 4.07 -10.26 -2.09
N GLU A 282 4.72 -10.73 -1.02
CA GLU A 282 4.92 -12.17 -0.79
C GLU A 282 3.59 -12.90 -0.59
N LEU A 283 2.66 -12.34 0.20
CA LEU A 283 1.34 -12.91 0.41
C LEU A 283 0.56 -13.04 -0.91
N LEU A 284 0.55 -12.00 -1.73
CA LEU A 284 -0.12 -12.01 -3.03
C LEU A 284 0.48 -13.04 -3.98
N LEU A 285 1.81 -13.14 -4.04
CA LEU A 285 2.50 -14.13 -4.89
C LEU A 285 2.25 -15.57 -4.41
N ARG A 286 2.21 -15.82 -3.10
CA ARG A 286 1.79 -17.12 -2.52
C ARG A 286 0.34 -17.44 -2.89
N GLY A 287 -0.53 -16.43 -2.94
CA GLY A 287 -1.90 -16.52 -3.43
C GLY A 287 -2.03 -16.68 -4.95
N SER A 288 -0.92 -16.87 -5.68
CA SER A 288 -0.87 -17.03 -7.13
C SER A 288 -1.22 -15.77 -7.94
N ALA A 289 -0.83 -14.60 -7.43
CA ALA A 289 -0.94 -13.34 -8.18
C ALA A 289 -0.11 -13.38 -9.47
N ARG A 290 -0.71 -12.93 -10.56
CA ARG A 290 -0.06 -12.85 -11.89
C ARG A 290 0.70 -11.54 -12.02
N GLN A 291 1.98 -11.61 -12.37
CA GLN A 291 2.90 -10.48 -12.36
C GLN A 291 2.83 -9.57 -13.60
N ASN A 292 2.11 -9.98 -14.64
CA ASN A 292 2.12 -9.31 -15.96
C ASN A 292 0.70 -8.92 -16.40
N GLN A 293 -0.17 -8.52 -15.46
CA GLN A 293 -1.54 -8.05 -15.77
C GLN A 293 -1.61 -6.54 -15.93
N ASP A 294 -0.69 -5.82 -15.34
CA ASP A 294 -0.60 -4.36 -15.42
C ASP A 294 0.15 -3.91 -16.67
N PRO A 295 -0.09 -2.68 -17.15
CA PRO A 295 0.62 -2.11 -18.29
C PRO A 295 2.13 -2.03 -18.09
N LEU A 296 2.55 -1.83 -16.83
CA LEU A 296 3.93 -1.89 -16.38
C LEU A 296 4.21 -3.21 -15.68
N SER A 297 5.35 -3.84 -15.99
CA SER A 297 5.79 -5.03 -15.25
C SER A 297 6.14 -4.69 -13.81
N CYS A 298 5.60 -5.44 -12.85
CA CYS A 298 5.96 -5.32 -11.43
C CYS A 298 7.48 -5.41 -11.21
N LEU A 299 8.18 -6.26 -11.98
CA LEU A 299 9.63 -6.37 -11.91
C LEU A 299 10.32 -5.06 -12.27
N LEU A 300 9.89 -4.37 -13.32
CA LEU A 300 10.48 -3.08 -13.71
C LEU A 300 10.26 -2.00 -12.66
N VAL A 301 9.10 -1.99 -12.01
CA VAL A 301 8.80 -1.08 -10.89
C VAL A 301 9.76 -1.33 -9.73
N ALA A 302 9.95 -2.59 -9.32
CA ALA A 302 10.85 -2.97 -8.23
C ALA A 302 12.32 -2.66 -8.55
N VAL A 303 12.78 -2.91 -9.80
CA VAL A 303 14.15 -2.57 -10.24
C VAL A 303 14.36 -1.06 -10.24
N ARG A 304 13.40 -0.29 -10.73
CA ARG A 304 13.46 1.18 -10.71
C ARG A 304 13.52 1.74 -9.30
N ALA A 305 12.78 1.12 -8.36
CA ALA A 305 12.81 1.49 -6.95
C ALA A 305 14.12 1.09 -6.24
N GLY A 306 14.97 0.27 -6.88
CA GLY A 306 16.22 -0.24 -6.31
C GLY A 306 16.00 -1.25 -5.18
N ASN A 307 14.81 -1.84 -5.06
CA ASN A 307 14.51 -2.80 -4.01
C ASN A 307 14.92 -4.22 -4.41
N HIS A 308 16.10 -4.62 -3.98
CA HIS A 308 16.68 -5.94 -4.28
C HIS A 308 15.85 -7.10 -3.73
N GLU A 309 15.23 -6.91 -2.56
CA GLU A 309 14.42 -7.95 -1.93
C GLU A 309 13.16 -8.25 -2.74
N LEU A 310 12.44 -7.20 -3.15
CA LEU A 310 11.29 -7.33 -4.04
C LEU A 310 11.67 -7.95 -5.38
N VAL A 311 12.79 -7.53 -5.98
CA VAL A 311 13.27 -8.09 -7.25
C VAL A 311 13.58 -9.58 -7.11
N ARG A 312 14.27 -9.99 -6.03
CA ARG A 312 14.54 -11.41 -5.75
C ARG A 312 13.25 -12.21 -5.57
N LEU A 313 12.29 -11.64 -4.82
CA LEU A 313 10.99 -12.24 -4.59
C LEU A 313 10.23 -12.44 -5.90
N LEU A 314 10.09 -11.40 -6.70
CA LEU A 314 9.40 -11.47 -8.00
C LEU A 314 10.06 -12.47 -8.95
N LEU A 315 11.39 -12.47 -9.05
CA LEU A 315 12.13 -13.43 -9.87
C LEU A 315 11.95 -14.86 -9.39
N ARG A 316 11.93 -15.11 -8.07
CA ARG A 316 11.63 -16.44 -7.48
C ARG A 316 10.26 -16.96 -7.92
N TYR A 317 9.27 -16.09 -8.03
CA TYR A 317 7.93 -16.43 -8.50
C TYR A 317 7.77 -16.34 -10.02
N GLY A 318 8.87 -16.26 -10.77
CA GLY A 318 8.89 -16.39 -12.23
C GLY A 318 8.58 -15.11 -12.99
N ALA A 319 8.91 -13.94 -12.44
CA ALA A 319 8.83 -12.68 -13.18
C ALA A 319 9.70 -12.76 -14.44
N ASN A 320 9.17 -12.20 -15.55
CA ASN A 320 9.92 -12.13 -16.79
C ASN A 320 10.96 -11.02 -16.75
N VAL A 321 12.24 -11.38 -16.61
CA VAL A 321 13.36 -10.43 -16.58
C VAL A 321 13.55 -9.71 -17.93
N ASN A 322 13.05 -10.31 -19.01
CA ASN A 322 13.19 -9.81 -20.38
C ASN A 322 11.95 -9.03 -20.85
N SER A 323 11.26 -8.35 -19.92
CA SER A 323 10.13 -7.48 -20.24
C SER A 323 10.57 -6.19 -20.92
N TYR A 324 9.79 -5.77 -21.91
CA TYR A 324 9.95 -4.51 -22.64
C TYR A 324 8.90 -3.50 -22.18
N PHE A 325 9.32 -2.26 -22.00
CA PHE A 325 8.42 -1.18 -21.67
C PHE A 325 8.31 -0.20 -22.86
N THR A 326 7.31 -0.42 -23.70
CA THR A 326 7.15 0.28 -24.98
C THR A 326 6.38 1.60 -24.90
N LEU A 327 5.77 1.91 -23.74
CA LEU A 327 4.92 3.11 -23.59
C LEU A 327 5.72 4.43 -23.47
N ILE A 328 6.96 4.36 -22.98
CA ILE A 328 7.81 5.54 -22.78
C ILE A 328 9.04 5.50 -23.72
N ASN A 329 9.70 4.35 -23.81
CA ASN A 329 10.92 4.19 -24.61
C ASN A 329 10.89 2.83 -25.33
N ASP A 330 10.84 2.86 -26.66
CA ASP A 330 11.09 1.66 -27.46
C ASP A 330 12.59 1.34 -27.44
N THR A 331 12.96 0.19 -26.87
CA THR A 331 14.34 -0.29 -26.82
C THR A 331 14.48 -1.62 -27.55
N GLN A 332 15.66 -1.86 -28.17
CA GLN A 332 16.02 -3.14 -28.78
C GLN A 332 16.36 -4.21 -27.75
N PHE A 333 16.54 -3.84 -26.50
CA PHE A 333 16.98 -4.70 -25.39
C PHE A 333 15.96 -4.66 -24.24
N PRO A 334 15.86 -5.70 -23.41
CA PRO A 334 14.92 -5.71 -22.28
C PRO A 334 15.18 -4.55 -21.31
N THR A 335 14.12 -3.86 -20.93
CA THR A 335 14.18 -2.53 -20.30
C THR A 335 14.81 -2.53 -18.90
N ALA A 336 14.75 -3.65 -18.16
CA ALA A 336 15.20 -3.74 -16.77
C ALA A 336 16.64 -3.25 -16.55
N ILE A 337 17.54 -3.49 -17.51
CA ILE A 337 18.94 -3.09 -17.41
C ILE A 337 19.14 -1.58 -17.32
N GLN A 338 18.24 -0.78 -17.92
CA GLN A 338 18.36 0.70 -17.89
C GLN A 338 18.40 1.26 -16.46
N TYR A 339 17.68 0.60 -15.54
CA TYR A 339 17.60 1.02 -14.14
C TYR A 339 18.66 0.35 -13.25
N ALA A 340 19.36 -0.67 -13.75
CA ALA A 340 20.36 -1.44 -13.00
C ALA A 340 21.82 -1.05 -13.32
N VAL A 341 22.09 -0.18 -14.31
CA VAL A 341 23.46 0.13 -14.78
C VAL A 341 24.39 0.76 -13.73
N HIS A 342 23.81 1.40 -12.71
CA HIS A 342 24.58 2.02 -11.62
C HIS A 342 24.68 1.13 -10.38
N ASP A 343 23.95 0.02 -10.36
CA ASP A 343 23.90 -0.92 -9.26
C ASP A 343 24.35 -2.31 -9.75
N GLU A 344 25.62 -2.64 -9.47
CA GLU A 344 26.18 -3.92 -9.92
C GLU A 344 25.47 -5.11 -9.29
N MET A 345 25.02 -5.00 -8.05
CA MET A 345 24.27 -6.06 -7.38
C MET A 345 22.94 -6.34 -8.08
N MET A 346 22.20 -5.28 -8.39
CA MET A 346 20.96 -5.37 -9.15
C MET A 346 21.21 -5.92 -10.56
N LEU A 347 22.24 -5.42 -11.23
CA LEU A 347 22.63 -5.87 -12.57
C LEU A 347 22.92 -7.39 -12.56
N ARG A 348 23.78 -7.87 -11.66
CA ARG A 348 24.10 -9.29 -11.55
C ARG A 348 22.89 -10.14 -11.15
N LEU A 349 21.99 -9.60 -10.31
CA LEU A 349 20.74 -10.26 -9.96
C LEU A 349 19.88 -10.54 -11.20
N LEU A 350 19.71 -9.56 -12.09
CA LEU A 350 18.97 -9.72 -13.34
C LEU A 350 19.66 -10.72 -14.29
N LEU A 351 20.99 -10.60 -14.44
CA LEU A 351 21.80 -11.45 -15.30
C LEU A 351 21.80 -12.92 -14.83
N ASN A 352 21.94 -13.16 -13.53
CA ASN A 352 21.88 -14.50 -12.94
C ASN A 352 20.52 -15.17 -13.18
N ASN A 353 19.45 -14.35 -13.28
CA ASN A 353 18.09 -14.81 -13.55
C ASN A 353 17.70 -14.81 -15.04
N GLY A 354 18.67 -14.81 -15.93
CA GLY A 354 18.44 -15.08 -17.37
C GLY A 354 18.07 -13.86 -18.19
N TYR A 355 18.56 -12.68 -17.82
CA TYR A 355 18.50 -11.51 -18.68
C TYR A 355 19.19 -11.80 -20.04
N ASP A 356 18.55 -11.42 -21.14
CA ASP A 356 19.03 -11.69 -22.51
C ASP A 356 20.13 -10.70 -22.92
N VAL A 357 21.35 -10.96 -22.46
CA VAL A 357 22.53 -10.12 -22.68
C VAL A 357 22.89 -9.95 -24.17
N PRO A 358 22.78 -10.97 -25.04
CA PRO A 358 23.01 -10.82 -26.47
C PRO A 358 22.28 -9.62 -27.08
N MET A 359 21.06 -9.33 -26.66
CA MET A 359 20.27 -8.18 -27.13
C MET A 359 20.92 -6.82 -26.86
N CYS A 360 21.79 -6.73 -25.85
CA CYS A 360 22.55 -5.50 -25.58
C CYS A 360 23.63 -5.20 -26.62
N PHE A 361 24.10 -6.22 -27.35
CA PHE A 361 25.15 -6.09 -28.33
C PHE A 361 24.60 -6.19 -29.77
N ASP A 362 23.32 -6.38 -29.89
CA ASP A 362 22.60 -6.44 -31.14
C ASP A 362 22.11 -5.03 -31.51
N CYS A 363 22.77 -4.40 -32.46
CA CYS A 363 22.44 -3.04 -32.88
C CYS A 363 22.57 -2.90 -34.41
N ILE A 364 21.92 -1.87 -34.94
CA ILE A 364 21.92 -1.54 -36.38
C ILE A 364 23.25 -0.97 -36.89
N HIS A 365 24.17 -0.67 -35.96
CA HIS A 365 25.48 -0.12 -36.34
C HIS A 365 26.38 -1.22 -36.86
N THR A 366 27.22 -0.86 -37.82
CA THR A 366 28.23 -1.78 -38.36
C THR A 366 29.23 -2.20 -37.30
N ASP A 367 29.74 -3.42 -37.39
CA ASP A 367 30.90 -3.83 -36.62
C ASP A 367 32.16 -3.08 -37.06
N SER A 368 33.26 -3.21 -36.35
CA SER A 368 34.54 -2.60 -36.64
C SER A 368 35.16 -3.08 -38.01
N LEU A 369 34.55 -4.08 -38.62
CA LEU A 369 34.92 -4.65 -39.92
C LEU A 369 33.96 -4.23 -41.03
N GLY A 370 33.00 -3.32 -40.80
CA GLY A 370 32.05 -2.83 -41.79
C GLY A 370 30.92 -3.81 -42.14
N ARG A 371 30.72 -4.88 -41.38
CA ARG A 371 29.64 -5.85 -41.59
C ARG A 371 28.37 -5.40 -40.88
N PHE A 372 27.25 -5.39 -41.62
CA PHE A 372 25.93 -5.19 -41.03
C PHE A 372 25.47 -6.49 -40.38
N HIS A 373 25.00 -6.41 -39.13
CA HIS A 373 24.21 -7.49 -38.57
C HIS A 373 22.87 -7.55 -39.29
N LEU A 374 22.67 -8.60 -40.13
CA LEU A 374 21.45 -8.81 -40.88
C LEU A 374 20.32 -9.20 -39.89
N HIS A 375 19.57 -8.22 -39.42
CA HIS A 375 18.24 -8.49 -38.87
C HIS A 375 17.17 -8.47 -39.95
N PRO A 376 16.16 -9.34 -39.83
CA PRO A 376 14.97 -9.18 -40.69
C PRO A 376 14.40 -7.79 -40.40
N VAL A 377 14.29 -7.02 -41.47
CA VAL A 377 13.80 -5.65 -41.48
C VAL A 377 12.50 -5.54 -40.70
N ILE A 378 12.55 -4.92 -39.54
CA ILE A 378 11.36 -4.38 -38.92
C ILE A 378 11.10 -3.06 -39.64
N GLU A 379 10.27 -3.16 -40.69
CA GLU A 379 9.77 -1.98 -41.36
C GLU A 379 9.07 -1.06 -40.41
N SER A 380 9.51 0.19 -40.36
CA SER A 380 8.79 1.37 -39.86
C SER A 380 8.61 1.60 -38.35
N LYS A 381 9.70 1.61 -37.54
CA LYS A 381 9.71 2.46 -36.36
C LYS A 381 11.05 3.16 -36.19
N SER A 382 11.10 4.44 -36.49
CA SER A 382 12.34 5.25 -36.62
C SER A 382 12.95 5.73 -35.30
N TYR A 383 12.57 5.13 -34.12
CA TYR A 383 13.00 5.62 -32.80
C TYR A 383 13.29 4.52 -31.78
N ILE A 384 13.69 3.31 -32.23
CA ILE A 384 14.06 2.24 -31.30
C ILE A 384 15.51 2.45 -30.85
N THR A 385 15.70 2.71 -29.54
CA THR A 385 17.02 2.93 -28.96
C THR A 385 17.78 1.61 -28.77
N SER A 386 18.97 1.48 -29.36
CA SER A 386 19.87 0.35 -29.10
C SER A 386 20.65 0.54 -27.78
N PHE A 387 21.15 -0.56 -27.19
CA PHE A 387 21.90 -0.48 -25.93
C PHE A 387 23.17 0.37 -26.07
N CYS A 388 23.88 0.27 -27.22
CA CYS A 388 25.06 1.09 -27.46
C CYS A 388 24.73 2.59 -27.47
N GLU A 389 23.55 2.98 -27.99
CA GLU A 389 23.12 4.38 -27.96
C GLU A 389 22.76 4.83 -26.53
N PHE A 390 22.06 3.98 -25.79
CA PHE A 390 21.70 4.25 -24.41
C PHE A 390 22.92 4.40 -23.51
N ILE A 391 23.89 3.46 -23.57
CA ILE A 391 25.02 3.43 -22.62
C ILE A 391 26.11 4.45 -22.97
N THR A 392 26.18 4.94 -24.21
CA THR A 392 27.21 5.90 -24.64
C THR A 392 26.81 7.36 -24.49
N VAL A 393 25.62 7.66 -23.95
CA VAL A 393 25.25 9.06 -23.64
C VAL A 393 26.24 9.68 -22.65
N GLN A 394 26.46 10.99 -22.75
CA GLN A 394 27.52 11.69 -22.02
C GLN A 394 27.50 11.45 -20.52
N TRP A 395 26.34 11.47 -19.88
CA TRP A 395 26.20 11.29 -18.44
C TRP A 395 26.40 9.85 -17.96
N MET A 396 26.31 8.86 -18.88
CA MET A 396 26.55 7.43 -18.60
C MET A 396 28.00 6.99 -18.90
N SER A 397 28.75 7.81 -19.64
CA SER A 397 30.04 7.43 -20.21
C SER A 397 31.05 6.86 -19.20
N HIS A 398 30.98 7.27 -17.92
CA HIS A 398 31.86 6.78 -16.85
C HIS A 398 31.53 5.36 -16.34
N SER A 399 30.33 4.84 -16.65
CA SER A 399 29.86 3.53 -16.20
C SER A 399 29.97 2.45 -17.29
N VAL A 400 30.21 2.85 -18.55
CA VAL A 400 30.22 1.97 -19.72
C VAL A 400 31.17 0.79 -19.54
N GLY A 401 32.41 1.05 -19.12
CA GLY A 401 33.42 0.01 -18.93
C GLY A 401 32.99 -1.06 -17.94
N ARG A 402 32.53 -0.63 -16.76
CA ARG A 402 32.09 -1.56 -15.71
C ARG A 402 30.89 -2.40 -16.15
N VAL A 403 29.87 -1.76 -16.72
CA VAL A 403 28.65 -2.45 -17.17
C VAL A 403 29.00 -3.46 -18.25
N VAL A 404 29.71 -3.08 -19.30
CA VAL A 404 30.12 -3.99 -20.39
C VAL A 404 30.99 -5.12 -19.86
N ARG A 405 31.94 -4.82 -18.94
CA ARG A 405 32.76 -5.85 -18.29
C ARG A 405 31.92 -6.92 -17.59
N VAL A 406 30.88 -6.53 -16.91
CA VAL A 406 29.94 -7.46 -16.26
C VAL A 406 29.15 -8.24 -17.30
N LEU A 407 28.60 -7.58 -18.33
CA LEU A 407 27.78 -8.22 -19.36
C LEU A 407 28.53 -9.31 -20.11
N ILE A 408 29.81 -9.13 -20.43
CA ILE A 408 30.59 -10.13 -21.16
C ILE A 408 30.80 -11.44 -20.40
N ASP A 409 30.56 -11.49 -19.09
CA ASP A 409 30.56 -12.74 -18.31
C ASP A 409 29.36 -13.65 -18.63
N TYR A 410 28.34 -13.14 -19.35
CA TYR A 410 27.10 -13.85 -19.65
C TYR A 410 26.86 -14.14 -21.13
N VAL A 411 27.88 -13.92 -21.96
CA VAL A 411 27.86 -14.18 -23.41
C VAL A 411 29.07 -15.02 -23.85
N ASP A 412 28.96 -15.70 -24.98
CA ASP A 412 30.03 -16.49 -25.55
C ASP A 412 31.03 -15.61 -26.31
N TYR A 413 30.50 -14.85 -27.28
CA TYR A 413 31.26 -13.90 -28.11
C TYR A 413 30.43 -12.66 -28.38
N VAL A 414 31.09 -11.51 -28.45
CA VAL A 414 30.48 -10.22 -28.80
C VAL A 414 31.38 -9.47 -29.76
N SER A 415 30.81 -8.78 -30.71
CA SER A 415 31.51 -7.75 -31.49
C SER A 415 31.02 -6.37 -31.08
N PHE A 416 31.94 -5.46 -30.81
CA PHE A 416 31.56 -4.09 -30.48
C PHE A 416 31.37 -3.27 -31.76
N CYS A 417 30.23 -2.57 -31.82
CA CYS A 417 29.94 -1.69 -32.93
C CYS A 417 30.84 -0.44 -32.94
N VAL A 418 30.89 0.25 -34.07
CA VAL A 418 31.67 1.49 -34.26
C VAL A 418 31.32 2.61 -33.30
N LYS A 419 30.15 2.56 -32.63
CA LYS A 419 29.69 3.56 -31.68
C LYS A 419 30.16 3.25 -30.27
N LEU A 420 30.12 1.98 -29.87
CA LEU A 420 30.46 1.54 -28.51
C LEU A 420 31.98 1.42 -28.31
N LYS A 421 32.71 0.86 -29.29
CA LYS A 421 34.14 0.57 -29.17
C LYS A 421 35.00 1.79 -28.81
N PRO A 422 34.88 2.98 -29.46
CA PRO A 422 35.71 4.15 -29.12
C PRO A 422 35.46 4.70 -27.71
N VAL A 423 34.28 4.46 -27.16
CA VAL A 423 33.95 4.85 -25.75
C VAL A 423 34.59 3.88 -24.80
N LEU A 424 34.55 2.57 -25.08
CA LEU A 424 35.19 1.53 -24.26
C LEU A 424 36.72 1.67 -24.23
N GLU A 425 37.36 2.01 -25.36
CA GLU A 425 38.80 2.20 -25.43
C GLU A 425 39.34 3.25 -24.48
N LYS A 426 38.50 4.17 -24.03
CA LYS A 426 38.80 5.21 -23.04
C LYS A 426 38.54 4.81 -21.58
N GLN A 427 37.96 3.62 -21.35
CA GLN A 427 37.58 3.14 -20.02
C GLN A 427 38.73 2.40 -19.35
N ARG A 428 38.74 2.46 -18.01
CA ARG A 428 39.72 1.75 -17.17
C ARG A 428 39.68 0.23 -17.36
N GLU A 429 38.51 -0.32 -17.63
CA GLU A 429 38.26 -1.75 -17.78
C GLU A 429 38.66 -2.27 -19.16
N TRP A 430 39.01 -1.39 -20.11
CA TRP A 430 39.30 -1.77 -21.50
C TRP A 430 40.40 -2.85 -21.66
N PRO A 431 41.56 -2.81 -20.95
CA PRO A 431 42.57 -3.86 -21.09
C PRO A 431 42.05 -5.25 -20.70
N GLU A 432 41.22 -5.33 -19.66
CA GLU A 432 40.58 -6.59 -19.22
C GLU A 432 39.55 -7.06 -20.24
N ILE A 433 38.72 -6.16 -20.75
CA ILE A 433 37.74 -6.44 -21.80
C ILE A 433 38.44 -7.00 -23.04
N CYS A 434 39.51 -6.37 -23.52
CA CYS A 434 40.32 -6.86 -24.63
C CYS A 434 40.88 -8.25 -24.38
N HIS A 435 41.47 -8.46 -23.23
CA HIS A 435 42.02 -9.77 -22.85
C HIS A 435 40.96 -10.88 -22.93
N ILE A 436 39.75 -10.58 -22.45
CA ILE A 436 38.63 -11.53 -22.50
C ILE A 436 38.18 -11.78 -23.94
N MET A 437 38.17 -10.77 -24.78
CA MET A 437 37.69 -10.85 -26.17
C MET A 437 38.69 -11.53 -27.12
N GLU A 438 39.97 -11.33 -26.90
CA GLU A 438 41.04 -11.87 -27.76
C GLU A 438 41.37 -13.32 -27.45
N ASN A 439 41.02 -13.79 -26.24
CA ASN A 439 41.27 -15.17 -25.80
C ASN A 439 40.02 -16.03 -26.00
N PRO A 440 40.19 -17.32 -26.39
CA PRO A 440 39.08 -18.25 -26.49
C PRO A 440 38.43 -18.46 -25.11
N ARG A 441 37.10 -18.41 -25.06
CA ARG A 441 36.35 -18.68 -23.83
C ARG A 441 36.62 -20.08 -23.32
N LEU A 442 36.72 -20.21 -22.01
CA LEU A 442 36.87 -21.51 -21.37
C LEU A 442 35.68 -22.40 -21.73
N LEU A 443 35.94 -23.67 -22.04
CA LEU A 443 34.92 -24.67 -22.35
C LEU A 443 33.84 -24.73 -21.27
N LYS A 444 34.25 -24.65 -20.00
CA LYS A 444 33.37 -24.60 -18.84
C LYS A 444 32.35 -23.47 -18.96
N HIS A 445 32.76 -22.27 -19.38
CA HIS A 445 31.89 -21.11 -19.59
C HIS A 445 30.91 -21.35 -20.75
N LEU A 446 31.37 -21.84 -21.89
CA LEU A 446 30.52 -22.14 -23.04
C LEU A 446 29.46 -23.22 -22.70
N CYS A 447 29.85 -24.25 -21.96
CA CYS A 447 28.93 -25.28 -21.47
C CYS A 447 27.86 -24.68 -20.58
N ARG A 448 28.24 -23.78 -19.63
CA ARG A 448 27.28 -23.08 -18.76
C ARG A 448 26.22 -22.34 -19.58
N LEU A 449 26.65 -21.52 -20.54
CA LEU A 449 25.72 -20.75 -21.37
C LEU A 449 24.79 -21.67 -22.17
N LYS A 450 25.32 -22.75 -22.73
CA LYS A 450 24.53 -23.72 -23.52
C LYS A 450 23.52 -24.47 -22.65
N ILE A 451 23.93 -24.96 -21.49
CA ILE A 451 23.03 -25.66 -20.54
C ILE A 451 21.92 -24.72 -20.08
N ARG A 452 22.25 -23.51 -19.66
CA ARG A 452 21.25 -22.52 -19.21
C ARG A 452 20.24 -22.19 -20.32
N LYS A 453 20.70 -22.02 -21.55
CA LYS A 453 19.84 -21.78 -22.71
C LYS A 453 18.92 -22.97 -23.00
N SER A 454 19.39 -24.19 -22.86
CA SER A 454 18.59 -25.40 -23.14
C SER A 454 17.58 -25.71 -22.01
N MET A 455 17.91 -25.45 -20.77
CA MET A 455 17.00 -25.67 -19.64
C MET A 455 15.93 -24.56 -19.56
N GLY A 456 16.31 -23.32 -19.83
CA GLY A 456 15.45 -22.17 -19.61
C GLY A 456 15.30 -21.82 -18.13
N GLN A 457 14.75 -20.63 -17.86
CA GLN A 457 14.73 -20.06 -16.51
C GLN A 457 13.92 -20.88 -15.50
N ARG A 458 12.75 -21.39 -15.87
CA ARG A 458 11.88 -22.16 -14.98
C ARG A 458 12.56 -23.38 -14.40
N GLN A 459 13.26 -24.15 -15.24
CA GLN A 459 13.96 -25.35 -14.78
C GLN A 459 15.19 -25.02 -13.95
N LEU A 460 15.86 -23.90 -14.21
CA LEU A 460 17.00 -23.41 -13.42
C LEU A 460 16.59 -22.91 -12.03
N GLN A 461 15.34 -22.56 -11.83
CA GLN A 461 14.81 -22.13 -10.54
C GLN A 461 14.16 -23.28 -9.75
N ASP A 462 13.93 -24.42 -10.39
CA ASP A 462 13.33 -25.59 -9.75
C ASP A 462 14.42 -26.49 -9.12
N PRO A 463 14.48 -26.59 -7.77
CA PRO A 463 15.44 -27.42 -7.09
C PRO A 463 15.34 -28.90 -7.47
N THR A 464 14.13 -29.37 -7.83
CA THR A 464 13.91 -30.77 -8.22
C THR A 464 14.53 -31.07 -9.58
N CYS A 465 14.40 -30.16 -10.53
CA CYS A 465 15.05 -30.24 -11.83
C CYS A 465 16.57 -30.17 -11.71
N LEU A 466 17.10 -29.32 -10.83
CA LEU A 466 18.53 -29.19 -10.59
C LEU A 466 19.13 -30.45 -9.94
N ALA A 467 18.39 -31.08 -9.00
CA ALA A 467 18.82 -32.32 -8.34
C ALA A 467 18.89 -33.52 -9.29
N LEU A 468 18.15 -33.49 -10.40
CA LEU A 468 18.18 -34.52 -11.43
C LEU A 468 19.36 -34.37 -12.39
N LEU A 469 20.09 -33.26 -12.36
CA LEU A 469 21.26 -33.07 -13.22
C LEU A 469 22.40 -33.95 -12.70
N PRO A 470 23.07 -34.75 -13.60
CA PRO A 470 24.20 -35.55 -13.21
C PRO A 470 25.48 -34.72 -13.05
N LEU A 471 25.40 -33.66 -12.23
CA LEU A 471 26.47 -32.72 -11.99
C LEU A 471 26.85 -32.67 -10.51
N PRO A 472 28.15 -32.57 -10.17
CA PRO A 472 28.59 -32.29 -8.83
C PRO A 472 28.03 -30.94 -8.33
N PRO A 473 27.79 -30.77 -7.00
CA PRO A 473 27.25 -29.53 -6.43
C PRO A 473 28.00 -28.27 -6.87
N ALA A 474 29.33 -28.30 -6.90
CA ALA A 474 30.15 -27.18 -7.36
C ALA A 474 29.91 -26.77 -8.82
N LEU A 475 29.51 -27.71 -9.68
CA LEU A 475 29.15 -27.37 -11.06
C LEU A 475 27.70 -26.89 -11.16
N VAL A 476 26.79 -27.33 -10.29
CA VAL A 476 25.45 -26.75 -10.17
C VAL A 476 25.55 -25.31 -9.68
N ASP A 477 26.37 -25.02 -8.68
CA ASP A 477 26.62 -23.67 -8.18
C ASP A 477 27.22 -22.76 -9.28
N TYR A 478 28.15 -23.31 -10.05
CA TYR A 478 28.73 -22.61 -11.20
C TYR A 478 27.66 -22.37 -12.29
N LEU A 479 26.79 -23.32 -12.56
CA LEU A 479 25.69 -23.19 -13.53
C LEU A 479 24.71 -22.06 -13.10
N LEU A 480 24.51 -21.89 -11.80
CA LEU A 480 23.63 -20.86 -11.23
C LEU A 480 24.31 -19.51 -11.04
N TYR A 481 25.55 -19.34 -11.44
CA TYR A 481 26.34 -18.13 -11.23
C TYR A 481 26.50 -17.73 -9.76
N LYS A 482 26.55 -18.71 -8.84
CA LYS A 482 26.72 -18.40 -7.41
C LYS A 482 28.04 -17.73 -7.09
N GLU A 483 29.07 -17.87 -7.95
CA GLU A 483 30.30 -17.10 -7.83
C GLU A 483 30.12 -15.58 -7.98
N TYR A 484 29.03 -15.16 -8.65
CA TYR A 484 28.65 -13.77 -8.84
C TYR A 484 27.45 -13.36 -8.00
N ASP A 485 26.96 -14.24 -7.12
CA ASP A 485 25.90 -13.92 -6.16
C ASP A 485 26.49 -13.11 -4.99
N LEU A 486 26.33 -11.82 -5.06
CA LEU A 486 26.81 -10.90 -4.04
C LEU A 486 25.96 -10.91 -2.77
N TYR A 487 24.74 -11.46 -2.82
CA TYR A 487 23.83 -11.59 -1.67
C TYR A 487 24.16 -12.82 -0.81
N GLY A 488 24.67 -13.90 -1.40
CA GLY A 488 24.97 -15.15 -0.70
C GLY A 488 26.21 -15.10 0.20
N ARG A 489 27.03 -14.05 0.10
CA ARG A 489 28.28 -13.94 0.89
C ARG A 489 28.10 -13.25 2.25
N GLY A 490 26.89 -12.79 2.59
CA GLY A 490 26.61 -12.01 3.80
C GLY A 490 25.52 -12.57 4.72
N LEU A 491 24.87 -13.64 4.36
CA LEU A 491 23.81 -14.27 5.13
C LEU A 491 24.10 -15.77 5.30
N ASP A 492 25.17 -16.07 6.05
CA ASP A 492 25.13 -17.32 6.82
C ASP A 492 24.09 -17.09 7.91
N PRO A 493 22.99 -17.82 7.93
CA PRO A 493 22.12 -17.85 9.08
C PRO A 493 22.97 -18.46 10.20
N LEU A 494 23.38 -17.66 11.13
CA LEU A 494 23.81 -18.15 12.44
C LEU A 494 22.70 -19.07 12.97
N CYS A 495 23.13 -20.26 13.29
CA CYS A 495 22.48 -21.39 13.92
C CYS A 495 21.20 -21.11 14.70
#